data_d4244c5960beb0d0681ee6e55ddf70cc
#
_entry.id   d4244c5960beb0d0681ee6e55ddf70cc
#
_cell.length_a   1.000
_cell.length_b   1.000
_cell.length_c   1.000
_cell.angle_alpha   90.00
_cell.angle_beta   90.00
_cell.angle_gamma   90.00
#
_symmetry.space_group_name_H-M   'P 1'
#
loop_
_entity.id
_entity.type
_entity.pdbx_description
1 polymer ?
#
loop_
_entity_poly.entity_id
_entity_poly.type
_entity_poly.pdbx_seq_one_letter_code
_entity_poly.pdbx_strand_id
1 'polypeptide(L)'
;MGKLLSVLCVLCACLAPGCGYVLAGRGSFLPSYIQTIGVPTFANRTTVFNLETLLTQKVRAEFIGRGNYRILPEATGVDAVLTGEVISAAPVPASFTTQQIASRYVITMVARVELRDLRDNKVLWENPSLTFRQDYEAQSATSTLEPAAFFEQDRDALERMSTDFARTIVSAILEAF
;
A
#
# COMPACT_ATOMS: atom_id res chain seq x y z
N MET A 1 -17.36 58.77 20.16
CA MET A 1 -16.25 57.98 19.62
C MET A 1 -16.37 56.49 19.97
N GLY A 2 -16.82 56.07 21.16
CA GLY A 2 -16.89 54.66 21.55
C GLY A 2 -17.86 53.77 20.71
N LYS A 3 -19.00 54.31 20.29
CA LYS A 3 -20.00 53.56 19.49
C LYS A 3 -19.52 53.25 18.06
N LEU A 4 -18.74 54.12 17.45
CA LEU A 4 -18.14 53.95 16.13
C LEU A 4 -17.05 52.86 16.14
N LEU A 5 -16.25 52.83 17.21
CA LEU A 5 -15.23 51.81 17.40
C LEU A 5 -15.80 50.41 17.61
N SER A 6 -16.91 50.36 18.36
CA SER A 6 -17.64 49.06 18.58
C SER A 6 -18.24 48.49 17.31
N VAL A 7 -18.82 49.32 16.44
CA VAL A 7 -19.37 48.88 15.15
C VAL A 7 -18.25 48.38 14.19
N LEU A 8 -17.09 49.05 14.20
CA LEU A 8 -15.93 48.65 13.38
C LEU A 8 -15.38 47.29 13.81
N CYS A 9 -15.31 46.97 15.12
CA CYS A 9 -14.90 45.70 15.65
C CYS A 9 -15.83 44.56 15.27
N VAL A 10 -17.16 44.79 15.29
CA VAL A 10 -18.17 43.79 14.88
C VAL A 10 -18.07 43.53 13.38
N LEU A 11 -17.83 44.55 12.57
CA LEU A 11 -17.70 44.39 11.11
C LEU A 11 -16.44 43.64 10.74
N CYS A 12 -15.31 43.82 11.44
CA CYS A 12 -14.08 43.03 11.25
C CYS A 12 -14.22 41.54 11.65
N ALA A 13 -15.03 41.22 12.66
CA ALA A 13 -15.26 39.83 13.09
C ALA A 13 -16.07 39.02 12.06
N CYS A 14 -16.87 39.69 11.22
CA CYS A 14 -17.65 39.03 10.16
C CYS A 14 -16.85 38.74 8.88
N LEU A 15 -15.63 39.29 8.75
CA LEU A 15 -14.76 39.12 7.58
C LEU A 15 -13.68 38.05 7.76
N ALA A 16 -13.68 37.28 8.86
CA ALA A 16 -12.79 36.16 9.00
C ALA A 16 -13.16 35.09 7.97
N PRO A 17 -12.34 34.85 6.92
CA PRO A 17 -12.55 33.73 6.02
C PRO A 17 -12.39 32.49 6.85
N GLY A 18 -13.47 31.75 7.06
CA GLY A 18 -13.41 30.41 7.61
C GLY A 18 -12.50 29.59 6.72
N CYS A 19 -11.32 29.24 7.20
CA CYS A 19 -10.47 28.23 6.57
C CYS A 19 -11.28 26.95 6.52
N GLY A 20 -11.96 26.73 5.40
CA GLY A 20 -12.63 25.47 5.11
C GLY A 20 -11.58 24.37 4.95
N TYR A 21 -11.12 23.82 6.06
CA TYR A 21 -10.41 22.55 6.05
C TYR A 21 -11.43 21.48 5.68
N VAL A 22 -11.50 21.17 4.39
CA VAL A 22 -12.16 19.96 3.94
C VAL A 22 -11.30 18.80 4.43
N LEU A 23 -11.83 18.00 5.33
CA LEU A 23 -11.22 16.75 5.75
C LEU A 23 -11.08 15.87 4.51
N ALA A 24 -9.89 15.86 3.88
CA ALA A 24 -9.54 14.91 2.87
C ALA A 24 -9.52 13.52 3.54
N GLY A 25 -10.54 12.69 3.33
CA GLY A 25 -10.57 11.37 3.96
C GLY A 25 -11.91 10.63 3.94
N ARG A 26 -12.96 11.16 3.31
CA ARG A 26 -14.25 10.46 3.15
C ARG A 26 -14.81 10.56 1.73
N GLY A 27 -13.95 10.69 0.72
CA GLY A 27 -14.36 10.54 -0.67
C GLY A 27 -14.36 9.05 -1.05
N SER A 28 -15.29 8.63 -1.88
CA SER A 28 -15.15 7.39 -2.63
C SER A 28 -14.09 7.65 -3.69
N PHE A 29 -12.91 7.12 -3.49
CA PHE A 29 -11.74 7.35 -4.34
C PHE A 29 -11.89 6.74 -5.74
N LEU A 30 -12.68 5.70 -5.87
CA LEU A 30 -13.01 5.07 -7.14
C LEU A 30 -14.38 5.55 -7.65
N PRO A 31 -14.67 5.46 -8.96
CA PRO A 31 -15.98 5.75 -9.50
C PRO A 31 -17.10 5.08 -8.70
N SER A 32 -18.19 5.80 -8.44
CA SER A 32 -19.26 5.38 -7.51
C SER A 32 -19.99 4.08 -7.89
N TYR A 33 -19.87 3.64 -9.14
CA TYR A 33 -20.44 2.38 -9.61
C TYR A 33 -19.56 1.17 -9.25
N ILE A 34 -18.29 1.38 -8.86
CA ILE A 34 -17.41 0.30 -8.42
C ILE A 34 -17.73 -0.02 -6.97
N GLN A 35 -18.40 -1.13 -6.74
CA GLN A 35 -18.77 -1.64 -5.43
C GLN A 35 -18.04 -2.94 -5.10
N THR A 36 -17.68 -3.70 -6.14
CA THR A 36 -17.02 -4.98 -6.01
C THR A 36 -15.65 -4.96 -6.69
N ILE A 37 -14.61 -5.40 -5.95
CA ILE A 37 -13.25 -5.49 -6.48
C ILE A 37 -12.80 -6.95 -6.36
N GLY A 38 -12.47 -7.54 -7.50
CA GLY A 38 -11.81 -8.84 -7.56
C GLY A 38 -10.32 -8.69 -7.30
N VAL A 39 -9.79 -9.48 -6.39
CA VAL A 39 -8.35 -9.54 -6.12
C VAL A 39 -7.92 -10.99 -6.21
N PRO A 40 -7.68 -11.53 -7.42
CA PRO A 40 -7.15 -12.88 -7.59
C PRO A 40 -5.75 -12.99 -6.98
N THR A 41 -5.29 -14.22 -6.76
CA THR A 41 -3.93 -14.46 -6.24
C THR A 41 -2.91 -13.84 -7.19
N PHE A 42 -1.99 -13.07 -6.64
CA PHE A 42 -0.91 -12.41 -7.39
C PHE A 42 0.00 -13.45 -8.03
N ALA A 43 0.64 -13.09 -9.13
CA ALA A 43 1.69 -13.90 -9.72
C ALA A 43 3.01 -13.69 -8.96
N ASN A 44 3.79 -14.76 -8.81
CA ASN A 44 5.09 -14.70 -8.14
C ASN A 44 6.19 -15.21 -9.11
N ARG A 45 7.12 -14.32 -9.45
CA ARG A 45 8.30 -14.65 -10.27
C ARG A 45 9.55 -14.87 -9.44
N THR A 46 9.43 -14.79 -8.12
CA THR A 46 10.56 -14.95 -7.20
C THR A 46 10.68 -16.39 -6.72
N THR A 47 11.77 -16.69 -6.04
CA THR A 47 12.00 -17.99 -5.39
C THR A 47 11.39 -18.05 -3.98
N VAL A 48 10.81 -16.96 -3.49
CA VAL A 48 10.22 -16.88 -2.15
C VAL A 48 8.87 -17.59 -2.13
N PHE A 49 8.80 -18.68 -1.39
CA PHE A 49 7.62 -19.54 -1.33
C PHE A 49 6.43 -18.84 -0.63
N ASN A 50 5.23 -19.02 -1.16
CA ASN A 50 3.97 -18.45 -0.64
C ASN A 50 3.91 -16.91 -0.57
N LEU A 51 4.84 -16.18 -1.16
CA LEU A 51 4.85 -14.72 -1.17
C LEU A 51 3.58 -14.16 -1.82
N GLU A 52 3.14 -14.74 -2.94
CA GLU A 52 1.92 -14.37 -3.66
C GLU A 52 0.66 -14.51 -2.80
N THR A 53 0.56 -15.59 -2.06
CA THR A 53 -0.58 -15.88 -1.20
C THR A 53 -0.65 -14.88 -0.05
N LEU A 54 0.48 -14.64 0.61
CA LEU A 54 0.56 -13.72 1.74
C LEU A 54 0.28 -12.27 1.30
N LEU A 55 0.90 -11.79 0.23
CA LEU A 55 0.65 -10.45 -0.32
C LEU A 55 -0.81 -10.26 -0.70
N THR A 56 -1.40 -11.25 -1.40
CA THR A 56 -2.81 -11.17 -1.80
C THR A 56 -3.73 -11.08 -0.59
N GLN A 57 -3.50 -11.89 0.43
CA GLN A 57 -4.29 -11.87 1.66
C GLN A 57 -4.18 -10.52 2.38
N LYS A 58 -2.96 -9.96 2.50
CA LYS A 58 -2.76 -8.65 3.13
C LYS A 58 -3.42 -7.52 2.34
N VAL A 59 -3.33 -7.55 1.01
CA VAL A 59 -4.00 -6.56 0.13
C VAL A 59 -5.52 -6.63 0.25
N ARG A 60 -6.10 -7.84 0.25
CA ARG A 60 -7.54 -8.02 0.47
C ARG A 60 -7.97 -7.48 1.84
N ALA A 61 -7.23 -7.83 2.89
CA ALA A 61 -7.52 -7.36 4.26
C ALA A 61 -7.44 -5.84 4.38
N GLU A 62 -6.46 -5.21 3.75
CA GLU A 62 -6.29 -3.76 3.77
C GLU A 62 -7.44 -3.04 3.04
N PHE A 63 -7.89 -3.54 1.87
CA PHE A 63 -9.06 -3.00 1.20
C PHE A 63 -10.34 -3.13 2.03
N ILE A 64 -10.55 -4.28 2.68
CA ILE A 64 -11.71 -4.49 3.57
C ILE A 64 -11.66 -3.51 4.74
N GLY A 65 -10.48 -3.26 5.30
CA GLY A 65 -10.30 -2.35 6.45
C GLY A 65 -10.49 -0.87 6.13
N ARG A 66 -10.24 -0.45 4.89
CA ARG A 66 -10.27 0.98 4.51
C ARG A 66 -11.46 1.40 3.68
N GLY A 67 -12.16 0.45 3.04
CA GLY A 67 -13.10 0.78 2.00
C GLY A 67 -14.51 0.30 2.25
N ASN A 68 -15.40 0.85 1.47
CA ASN A 68 -16.79 0.41 1.35
C ASN A 68 -16.95 -0.61 0.20
N TYR A 69 -15.84 -1.28 -0.18
CA TYR A 69 -15.81 -2.20 -1.31
C TYR A 69 -16.00 -3.64 -0.84
N ARG A 70 -16.76 -4.40 -1.59
CA ARG A 70 -16.84 -5.85 -1.43
C ARG A 70 -15.67 -6.49 -2.15
N ILE A 71 -14.78 -7.16 -1.41
CA ILE A 71 -13.60 -7.80 -1.96
C ILE A 71 -13.88 -9.27 -2.21
N LEU A 72 -13.64 -9.73 -3.44
CA LEU A 72 -13.81 -11.11 -3.89
C LEU A 72 -12.48 -11.68 -4.39
N PRO A 73 -12.26 -12.98 -4.25
CA PRO A 73 -11.04 -13.64 -4.75
C PRO A 73 -11.06 -13.91 -6.26
N GLU A 74 -12.21 -13.81 -6.90
CA GLU A 74 -12.40 -14.07 -8.33
C GLU A 74 -12.11 -12.83 -9.17
N ALA A 75 -11.67 -13.05 -10.41
CA ALA A 75 -11.45 -11.98 -11.39
C ALA A 75 -12.71 -11.68 -12.25
N THR A 76 -13.79 -12.45 -12.08
CA THR A 76 -15.01 -12.33 -12.88
C THR A 76 -16.23 -12.06 -12.01
N GLY A 77 -17.23 -11.40 -12.58
CA GLY A 77 -18.45 -11.03 -11.84
C GLY A 77 -18.25 -9.90 -10.83
N VAL A 78 -17.25 -9.06 -11.04
CA VAL A 78 -16.86 -7.90 -10.24
C VAL A 78 -16.84 -6.64 -11.11
N ASP A 79 -16.89 -5.47 -10.49
CA ASP A 79 -16.87 -4.20 -11.23
C ASP A 79 -15.44 -3.83 -11.66
N ALA A 80 -14.46 -4.10 -10.81
CA ALA A 80 -13.04 -3.89 -11.11
C ALA A 80 -12.20 -5.08 -10.64
N VAL A 81 -11.04 -5.28 -11.24
CA VAL A 81 -10.08 -6.31 -10.87
C VAL A 81 -8.71 -5.71 -10.59
N LEU A 82 -8.13 -6.08 -9.45
CA LEU A 82 -6.76 -5.77 -9.10
C LEU A 82 -5.88 -6.97 -9.37
N THR A 83 -4.95 -6.84 -10.30
CA THR A 83 -3.94 -7.85 -10.58
C THR A 83 -2.57 -7.40 -10.10
N GLY A 84 -1.76 -8.33 -9.65
CA GLY A 84 -0.40 -8.07 -9.20
C GLY A 84 0.56 -9.17 -9.62
N GLU A 85 1.80 -8.77 -9.90
CA GLU A 85 2.89 -9.69 -10.21
C GLU A 85 4.14 -9.25 -9.45
N VAL A 86 4.67 -10.11 -8.59
CA VAL A 86 5.95 -9.87 -7.91
C VAL A 86 7.08 -10.30 -8.83
N ILE A 87 7.93 -9.34 -9.21
CA ILE A 87 9.03 -9.53 -10.15
C ILE A 87 10.30 -9.95 -9.41
N SER A 88 10.58 -9.29 -8.28
CA SER A 88 11.74 -9.59 -7.44
C SER A 88 11.47 -9.29 -5.97
N ALA A 89 12.11 -10.04 -5.08
CA ALA A 89 12.14 -9.78 -3.65
C ALA A 89 13.49 -10.25 -3.12
N ALA A 90 14.32 -9.34 -2.63
CA ALA A 90 15.69 -9.65 -2.22
C ALA A 90 16.10 -8.86 -0.97
N PRO A 91 16.69 -9.53 0.04
CA PRO A 91 17.39 -8.88 1.13
C PRO A 91 18.78 -8.44 0.67
N VAL A 92 19.14 -7.19 0.99
CA VAL A 92 20.46 -6.64 0.72
C VAL A 92 21.07 -6.19 2.06
N PRO A 93 22.27 -6.66 2.44
CA PRO A 93 22.92 -6.22 3.68
C PRO A 93 23.16 -4.72 3.65
N ALA A 94 22.79 -4.02 4.69
CA ALA A 94 22.98 -2.57 4.84
C ALA A 94 24.03 -2.21 5.91
N SER A 95 24.26 -3.08 6.90
CA SER A 95 25.32 -2.91 7.89
C SER A 95 25.81 -4.26 8.41
N PHE A 96 27.03 -4.24 8.96
CA PHE A 96 27.70 -5.42 9.47
C PHE A 96 28.19 -5.17 10.90
N THR A 97 28.25 -6.24 11.69
CA THR A 97 28.90 -6.26 12.99
C THR A 97 30.42 -6.20 12.85
N THR A 98 31.14 -6.06 13.98
CA THR A 98 32.61 -6.17 14.02
C THR A 98 33.13 -7.55 13.58
N GLN A 99 32.29 -8.59 13.62
CA GLN A 99 32.56 -9.93 13.14
C GLN A 99 32.20 -10.13 11.65
N GLN A 100 31.87 -9.04 10.94
CA GLN A 100 31.43 -9.04 9.52
C GLN A 100 30.15 -9.87 9.26
N ILE A 101 29.28 -9.98 10.26
CA ILE A 101 27.96 -10.59 10.13
C ILE A 101 26.97 -9.45 9.87
N ALA A 102 26.11 -9.63 8.88
CA ALA A 102 25.08 -8.62 8.57
C ALA A 102 24.12 -8.45 9.75
N SER A 103 24.00 -7.21 10.21
CA SER A 103 23.13 -6.85 11.35
C SER A 103 21.88 -6.12 10.90
N ARG A 104 21.87 -5.53 9.70
CA ARG A 104 20.74 -4.88 9.09
C ARG A 104 20.65 -5.22 7.62
N TYR A 105 19.43 -5.41 7.15
CA TYR A 105 19.12 -5.64 5.74
C TYR A 105 18.15 -4.59 5.24
N VAL A 106 18.23 -4.27 3.95
CA VAL A 106 17.19 -3.58 3.20
C VAL A 106 16.52 -4.63 2.32
N ILE A 107 15.26 -4.95 2.62
CA ILE A 107 14.45 -5.79 1.74
C ILE A 107 13.93 -4.89 0.62
N THR A 108 14.25 -5.25 -0.61
CA THR A 108 13.73 -4.56 -1.80
C THR A 108 12.83 -5.52 -2.55
N MET A 109 11.59 -5.11 -2.78
CA MET A 109 10.62 -5.85 -3.59
C MET A 109 10.17 -4.98 -4.76
N VAL A 110 10.11 -5.58 -5.94
CA VAL A 110 9.58 -4.93 -7.15
C VAL A 110 8.36 -5.72 -7.61
N ALA A 111 7.26 -5.01 -7.81
CA ALA A 111 6.01 -5.59 -8.27
C ALA A 111 5.38 -4.74 -9.37
N ARG A 112 4.65 -5.38 -10.26
CA ARG A 112 3.71 -4.73 -11.17
C ARG A 112 2.31 -4.90 -10.61
N VAL A 113 1.55 -3.81 -10.57
CA VAL A 113 0.19 -3.83 -10.06
C VAL A 113 -0.71 -3.02 -10.98
N GLU A 114 -1.89 -3.54 -11.28
CA GLU A 114 -2.87 -2.89 -12.14
C GLU A 114 -4.27 -3.05 -11.56
N LEU A 115 -5.03 -1.95 -11.48
CA LEU A 115 -6.47 -1.96 -11.22
C LEU A 115 -7.21 -1.63 -12.51
N ARG A 116 -8.04 -2.54 -12.97
CA ARG A 116 -8.80 -2.44 -14.21
C ARG A 116 -10.30 -2.46 -13.94
N ASP A 117 -11.01 -1.51 -14.53
CA ASP A 117 -12.45 -1.51 -14.64
C ASP A 117 -12.88 -2.57 -15.67
N LEU A 118 -13.76 -3.48 -15.28
CA LEU A 118 -14.25 -4.54 -16.19
C LEU A 118 -15.45 -4.10 -17.04
N ARG A 119 -16.10 -3.00 -16.69
CA ARG A 119 -17.22 -2.46 -17.45
C ARG A 119 -16.79 -1.91 -18.81
N ASP A 120 -15.75 -1.08 -18.79
CA ASP A 120 -15.22 -0.40 -19.98
C ASP A 120 -13.85 -0.95 -20.39
N ASN A 121 -13.36 -1.97 -19.68
CA ASN A 121 -12.02 -2.54 -19.84
C ASN A 121 -10.89 -1.49 -19.76
N LYS A 122 -11.09 -0.49 -18.90
CA LYS A 122 -10.17 0.64 -18.74
C LYS A 122 -9.25 0.43 -17.55
N VAL A 123 -7.95 0.72 -17.72
CA VAL A 123 -7.02 0.80 -16.59
C VAL A 123 -7.36 2.04 -15.79
N LEU A 124 -7.72 1.83 -14.52
CA LEU A 124 -8.01 2.91 -13.56
C LEU A 124 -6.73 3.38 -12.89
N TRP A 125 -5.89 2.44 -12.51
CA TRP A 125 -4.61 2.72 -11.89
C TRP A 125 -3.62 1.62 -12.26
N GLU A 126 -2.37 1.99 -12.49
CA GLU A 126 -1.29 1.05 -12.72
C GLU A 126 0.04 1.56 -12.15
N ASN A 127 0.86 0.63 -11.70
CA ASN A 127 2.26 0.86 -11.46
C ASN A 127 3.06 -0.32 -12.01
N PRO A 128 3.75 -0.13 -13.15
CA PRO A 128 4.45 -1.22 -13.83
C PRO A 128 5.74 -1.65 -13.10
N SER A 129 6.24 -0.83 -12.18
CA SER A 129 7.49 -1.08 -11.44
C SER A 129 7.46 -0.47 -10.06
N LEU A 130 6.46 -0.85 -9.26
CA LEU A 130 6.36 -0.45 -7.87
C LEU A 130 7.54 -1.03 -7.09
N THR A 131 8.42 -0.15 -6.61
CA THR A 131 9.55 -0.55 -5.77
C THR A 131 9.21 -0.27 -4.32
N PHE A 132 9.17 -1.31 -3.51
CA PHE A 132 9.00 -1.25 -2.07
C PHE A 132 10.33 -1.56 -1.39
N ARG A 133 10.68 -0.76 -0.38
CA ARG A 133 11.90 -0.93 0.41
C ARG A 133 11.58 -0.84 1.88
N GLN A 134 12.08 -1.80 2.65
CA GLN A 134 11.91 -1.86 4.10
C GLN A 134 13.23 -2.20 4.77
N ASP A 135 13.62 -1.38 5.75
CA ASP A 135 14.75 -1.69 6.62
C ASP A 135 14.35 -2.77 7.62
N TYR A 136 15.27 -3.71 7.81
CA TYR A 136 15.07 -4.83 8.68
C TYR A 136 16.31 -5.11 9.52
N GLU A 137 16.14 -5.17 10.83
CA GLU A 137 17.19 -5.59 11.76
C GLU A 137 17.11 -7.10 11.92
N ALA A 138 18.20 -7.80 11.59
CA ALA A 138 18.24 -9.24 11.71
C ALA A 138 18.16 -9.64 13.19
N GLN A 139 17.17 -10.44 13.56
CA GLN A 139 17.06 -10.98 14.91
C GLN A 139 18.04 -12.13 15.15
N SER A 140 18.56 -12.71 14.08
CA SER A 140 19.56 -13.79 14.12
C SER A 140 20.66 -13.47 13.13
N ALA A 141 21.87 -13.90 13.44
CA ALA A 141 23.01 -13.80 12.52
C ALA A 141 22.77 -14.68 11.29
N THR A 142 22.14 -14.11 10.29
CA THR A 142 21.87 -14.80 9.01
C THR A 142 23.01 -14.53 8.05
N SER A 143 23.72 -15.57 7.65
CA SER A 143 24.81 -15.48 6.68
C SER A 143 24.36 -15.65 5.24
N THR A 144 23.10 -16.00 5.00
CA THR A 144 22.58 -16.27 3.67
C THR A 144 21.91 -15.06 3.06
N LEU A 145 22.25 -14.79 1.80
CA LEU A 145 21.65 -13.73 0.97
C LEU A 145 20.62 -14.27 -0.04
N GLU A 146 20.47 -15.61 -0.09
CA GLU A 146 19.44 -16.20 -0.93
C GLU A 146 18.06 -15.83 -0.42
N PRO A 147 17.19 -15.16 -1.22
CA PRO A 147 15.92 -14.64 -0.77
C PRO A 147 15.02 -15.70 -0.14
N ALA A 148 14.95 -16.88 -0.74
CA ALA A 148 14.13 -17.98 -0.23
C ALA A 148 14.58 -18.38 1.18
N ALA A 149 15.87 -18.65 1.37
CA ALA A 149 16.42 -19.08 2.65
C ALA A 149 16.33 -17.97 3.72
N PHE A 150 16.50 -16.70 3.34
CA PHE A 150 16.32 -15.57 4.26
C PHE A 150 14.89 -15.52 4.80
N PHE A 151 13.89 -15.56 3.95
CA PHE A 151 12.49 -15.47 4.36
C PHE A 151 11.95 -16.75 5.02
N GLU A 152 12.57 -17.90 4.78
CA GLU A 152 12.28 -19.11 5.56
C GLU A 152 12.76 -19.00 7.01
N GLN A 153 13.92 -18.39 7.23
CA GLN A 153 14.47 -18.16 8.57
C GLN A 153 13.74 -17.03 9.31
N ASP A 154 13.27 -16.00 8.58
CA ASP A 154 12.60 -14.84 9.16
C ASP A 154 11.23 -14.58 8.54
N ARG A 155 10.25 -15.36 8.98
CA ARG A 155 8.85 -15.21 8.54
C ARG A 155 8.23 -13.89 9.00
N ASP A 156 8.67 -13.36 10.12
CA ASP A 156 8.18 -12.08 10.64
C ASP A 156 8.58 -10.92 9.73
N ALA A 157 9.76 -10.98 9.11
CA ALA A 157 10.18 -10.01 8.10
C ALA A 157 9.27 -10.05 6.88
N LEU A 158 8.96 -11.26 6.39
CA LEU A 158 8.08 -11.45 5.25
C LEU A 158 6.66 -10.92 5.54
N GLU A 159 6.14 -11.20 6.74
CA GLU A 159 4.81 -10.76 7.13
C GLU A 159 4.70 -9.25 7.28
N ARG A 160 5.68 -8.60 7.92
CA ARG A 160 5.75 -7.14 8.04
C ARG A 160 5.85 -6.48 6.68
N MET A 161 6.79 -6.93 5.84
CA MET A 161 6.96 -6.43 4.48
C MET A 161 5.64 -6.54 3.69
N SER A 162 4.96 -7.68 3.77
CA SER A 162 3.70 -7.90 3.05
C SER A 162 2.57 -6.99 3.55
N THR A 163 2.54 -6.71 4.85
CA THR A 163 1.56 -5.79 5.45
C THR A 163 1.81 -4.35 5.00
N ASP A 164 3.05 -3.90 5.04
CA ASP A 164 3.41 -2.54 4.64
C ASP A 164 3.27 -2.32 3.13
N PHE A 165 3.59 -3.34 2.33
CA PHE A 165 3.33 -3.35 0.89
C PHE A 165 1.83 -3.21 0.59
N ALA A 166 0.97 -3.99 1.24
CA ALA A 166 -0.47 -3.92 1.06
C ALA A 166 -1.02 -2.53 1.40
N ARG A 167 -0.57 -1.95 2.52
CA ARG A 167 -0.94 -0.59 2.92
C ARG A 167 -0.52 0.44 1.89
N THR A 168 0.71 0.33 1.37
CA THR A 168 1.24 1.25 0.35
C THR A 168 0.43 1.20 -0.94
N ILE A 169 0.13 -0.01 -1.45
CA ILE A 169 -0.65 -0.18 -2.68
C ILE A 169 -2.08 0.35 -2.50
N VAL A 170 -2.76 -0.07 -1.44
CA VAL A 170 -4.16 0.32 -1.24
C VAL A 170 -4.28 1.83 -1.03
N SER A 171 -3.36 2.44 -0.27
CA SER A 171 -3.30 3.91 -0.16
C SER A 171 -3.09 4.57 -1.52
N ALA A 172 -2.09 4.12 -2.29
CA ALA A 172 -1.79 4.70 -3.60
C ALA A 172 -2.97 4.59 -4.59
N ILE A 173 -3.72 3.48 -4.55
CA ILE A 173 -4.92 3.31 -5.39
C ILE A 173 -6.04 4.24 -4.92
N LEU A 174 -6.30 4.29 -3.62
CA LEU A 174 -7.41 5.07 -3.09
C LEU A 174 -7.14 6.59 -3.11
N GLU A 175 -5.90 7.02 -3.13
CA GLU A 175 -5.49 8.44 -3.17
C GLU A 175 -5.30 8.96 -4.61
N ALA A 176 -5.40 8.09 -5.62
CA ALA A 176 -5.19 8.47 -7.02
C ALA A 176 -6.40 9.17 -7.67
N PHE A 177 -7.56 9.27 -6.98
CA PHE A 177 -8.83 9.77 -7.54
C PHE A 177 -9.43 10.94 -6.78
#